data_ffa8ac649a260eb15878b9cd3764c6e5
#
_entry.id   ffa8ac649a260eb15878b9cd3764c6e5
#
_cell.length_a   1.000
_cell.length_b   1.000
_cell.length_c   1.000
_cell.angle_alpha   90.00
_cell.angle_beta   90.00
_cell.angle_gamma   90.00
#
_symmetry.space_group_name_H-M   'P 1'
#
loop_
_entity.id
_entity.type
_entity.pdbx_description
1 polymer ?
#
loop_
_entity_poly.entity_id
_entity_poly.type
_entity_poly.pdbx_seq_one_letter_code
_entity_poly.pdbx_strand_id
1 'polypeptide(L)'
;MFKPVLGILGGGQLGSLLAIAAKKLDIRTVIFSDSEISPGKYFSDDFVFGDYTNINKIKEFIYKVDVITYEFENIPYKTLEIINNEKKVLPRPNINKIVQNRLHEKDFI
;
A
#
# COMPACT_ATOMS: atom_id res chain seq x y z
N MET A 1 8.20 -12.73 -15.72
CA MET A 1 6.87 -12.87 -15.12
C MET A 1 6.45 -11.58 -14.44
N PHE A 2 5.26 -11.12 -14.70
CA PHE A 2 4.74 -9.90 -14.11
C PHE A 2 4.43 -10.12 -12.63
N LYS A 3 4.98 -9.26 -11.78
CA LYS A 3 4.69 -9.27 -10.35
C LYS A 3 4.02 -7.95 -9.98
N PRO A 4 2.78 -7.97 -9.51
CA PRO A 4 2.11 -6.73 -9.16
C PRO A 4 2.79 -6.04 -7.97
N VAL A 5 2.74 -4.71 -7.99
CA VAL A 5 3.26 -3.88 -6.91
C VAL A 5 2.07 -3.34 -6.12
N LEU A 6 2.06 -3.59 -4.83
CA LEU A 6 1.00 -3.13 -3.95
C LEU A 6 1.34 -1.76 -3.39
N GLY A 7 0.46 -0.81 -3.61
CA GLY A 7 0.55 0.51 -2.99
C GLY A 7 -0.27 0.56 -1.71
N ILE A 8 0.29 1.13 -0.66
CA ILE A 8 -0.38 1.27 0.63
C ILE A 8 -0.42 2.75 1.00
N LEU A 9 -1.62 3.29 1.15
CA LEU A 9 -1.81 4.67 1.63
C LEU A 9 -1.84 4.65 3.16
N GLY A 10 -0.76 5.10 3.76
CA GLY A 10 -0.59 5.08 5.20
C GLY A 10 0.61 4.24 5.61
N GLY A 11 1.49 4.81 6.42
CA GLY A 11 2.74 4.18 6.82
C GLY A 11 2.77 3.77 8.29
N GLY A 12 1.62 3.68 8.94
CA GLY A 12 1.53 3.31 10.35
C GLY A 12 1.80 1.84 10.60
N GLN A 13 1.47 1.40 11.78
CA GLN A 13 1.75 0.03 12.20
C GLN A 13 1.09 -1.01 11.30
N LEU A 14 -0.16 -0.78 10.93
CA LEU A 14 -0.88 -1.73 10.08
C LEU A 14 -0.30 -1.79 8.67
N GLY A 15 0.07 -0.63 8.12
CA GLY A 15 0.75 -0.59 6.82
C GLY A 15 2.08 -1.33 6.85
N SER A 16 2.82 -1.21 7.95
CA SER A 16 4.07 -1.94 8.15
C SER A 16 3.85 -3.45 8.16
N LEU A 17 2.82 -3.90 8.86
CA LEU A 17 2.49 -5.34 8.92
C LEU A 17 2.11 -5.87 7.54
N LEU A 18 1.36 -5.09 6.76
CA LEU A 18 1.01 -5.46 5.39
C LEU A 18 2.26 -5.58 4.51
N ALA A 19 3.19 -4.63 4.65
CA ALA A 19 4.42 -4.66 3.87
C ALA A 19 5.27 -5.88 4.22
N ILE A 20 5.38 -6.21 5.50
CA ILE A 20 6.11 -7.39 5.96
C ILE A 20 5.49 -8.66 5.39
N ALA A 21 4.17 -8.77 5.48
CA ALA A 21 3.45 -9.94 4.97
C ALA A 21 3.60 -10.08 3.46
N ALA A 22 3.49 -8.96 2.74
CA ALA A 22 3.65 -8.95 1.29
C ALA A 22 5.06 -9.41 0.88
N LYS A 23 6.07 -9.00 1.63
CA LYS A 23 7.45 -9.41 1.36
C LYS A 23 7.63 -10.92 1.49
N LYS A 24 6.98 -11.54 2.46
CA LYS A 24 7.00 -12.98 2.61
C LYS A 24 6.38 -13.71 1.41
N LEU A 25 5.50 -13.04 0.69
CA LEU A 25 4.83 -13.56 -0.50
C LEU A 25 5.52 -13.13 -1.79
N ASP A 26 6.66 -12.46 -1.67
CA ASP A 26 7.42 -11.93 -2.81
C ASP A 26 6.62 -10.86 -3.58
N ILE A 27 5.81 -10.09 -2.87
CA ILE A 27 5.06 -8.96 -3.41
C ILE A 27 5.78 -7.68 -3.01
N ARG A 28 6.09 -6.84 -4.00
CA ARG A 28 6.71 -5.55 -3.74
C ARG A 28 5.67 -4.55 -3.25
N THR A 29 6.10 -3.66 -2.36
CA THR A 29 5.21 -2.65 -1.80
C THR A 29 5.81 -1.25 -1.94
N VAL A 30 4.92 -0.28 -2.12
CA VAL A 30 5.24 1.14 -2.05
C VAL A 30 4.29 1.76 -1.05
N ILE A 31 4.80 2.46 -0.07
CA ILE A 31 3.98 3.12 0.94
C ILE A 31 4.00 4.62 0.71
N PHE A 32 2.82 5.25 0.79
CA PHE A 32 2.67 6.69 0.81
C PHE A 32 2.29 7.12 2.22
N SER A 33 2.99 8.09 2.78
CA SER A 33 2.69 8.61 4.10
C SER A 33 2.99 10.10 4.18
N ASP A 34 2.27 10.79 5.06
CA ASP A 34 2.52 12.19 5.36
C ASP A 34 3.53 12.38 6.50
N SER A 35 4.21 11.33 6.91
CA SER A 35 5.24 11.39 7.94
C SER A 35 6.49 10.66 7.47
N GLU A 36 7.63 11.35 7.51
CA GLU A 36 8.93 10.75 7.14
C GLU A 36 9.38 9.70 8.14
N ILE A 37 8.86 9.73 9.36
CA ILE A 37 9.27 8.79 10.41
C ILE A 37 8.29 7.63 10.56
N SER A 38 7.47 7.39 9.54
CA SER A 38 6.53 6.27 9.55
C SER A 38 7.26 4.93 9.63
N PRO A 39 6.78 4.01 10.47
CA PRO A 39 7.36 2.67 10.53
C PRO A 39 7.39 1.95 9.18
N GLY A 40 6.37 2.17 8.36
CA GLY A 40 6.28 1.55 7.05
C GLY A 40 7.46 1.86 6.14
N LYS A 41 8.13 2.98 6.37
CA LYS A 41 9.31 3.35 5.57
C LYS A 41 10.38 2.27 5.58
N TYR A 42 10.54 1.58 6.69
CA TYR A 42 11.59 0.58 6.85
C TYR A 42 11.22 -0.79 6.30
N PHE A 43 9.95 -1.02 6.05
CA PHE A 43 9.47 -2.34 5.63
C PHE A 43 8.97 -2.38 4.19
N SER A 44 8.77 -1.23 3.56
CA SER A 44 8.37 -1.15 2.16
C SER A 44 9.59 -1.19 1.24
N ASP A 45 9.37 -1.58 0.00
CA ASP A 45 10.43 -1.55 -1.01
C ASP A 45 10.70 -0.14 -1.50
N ASP A 46 9.69 0.73 -1.48
CA ASP A 46 9.83 2.13 -1.81
C ASP A 46 8.86 2.94 -0.96
N PHE A 47 9.14 4.22 -0.80
CA PHE A 47 8.38 5.08 0.10
C PHE A 47 8.23 6.46 -0.54
N VAL A 48 6.99 6.96 -0.57
CA VAL A 48 6.69 8.31 -1.05
C VAL A 48 6.20 9.13 0.12
N PHE A 49 6.90 10.21 0.43
CA PHE A 49 6.53 11.14 1.49
C PHE A 49 5.82 12.34 0.88
N GLY A 50 4.68 12.69 1.43
CA GLY A 50 3.93 13.87 0.99
C GLY A 50 2.60 14.01 1.70
N ASP A 51 1.98 15.16 1.52
CA ASP A 51 0.66 15.42 2.04
C ASP A 51 -0.38 14.68 1.17
N TYR A 52 -1.42 14.14 1.79
CA TYR A 52 -2.47 13.44 1.05
C TYR A 52 -3.25 14.35 0.09
N THR A 53 -3.12 15.67 0.24
CA THR A 53 -3.71 16.66 -0.69
C THR A 53 -2.76 17.03 -1.81
N ASN A 54 -1.50 16.61 -1.74
CA ASN A 54 -0.50 16.95 -2.77
C ASN A 54 -0.67 16.02 -3.97
N ILE A 55 -1.39 16.50 -4.98
CA ILE A 55 -1.74 15.71 -6.15
C ILE A 55 -0.51 15.20 -6.92
N ASN A 56 0.53 16.01 -7.00
CA ASN A 56 1.76 15.59 -7.69
C ASN A 56 2.42 14.40 -7.00
N LYS A 57 2.47 14.41 -5.67
CA LYS A 57 3.01 13.31 -4.89
C LYS A 57 2.13 12.06 -4.96
N ILE A 58 0.82 12.26 -4.97
CA ILE A 58 -0.13 11.16 -5.14
C ILE A 58 0.05 10.50 -6.51
N LYS A 59 0.22 11.28 -7.56
CA LYS A 59 0.47 10.74 -8.89
C LYS A 59 1.79 9.98 -8.97
N GLU A 60 2.83 10.50 -8.33
CA GLU A 60 4.11 9.81 -8.23
C GLU A 60 3.93 8.43 -7.62
N PHE A 61 3.15 8.33 -6.55
CA PHE A 61 2.82 7.08 -5.89
C PHE A 61 2.02 6.16 -6.82
N ILE A 62 0.99 6.69 -7.47
CA ILE A 62 0.11 5.91 -8.36
C ILE A 62 0.91 5.25 -9.48
N TYR A 63 1.87 5.95 -10.05
CA TYR A 63 2.65 5.42 -11.17
C TYR A 63 3.61 4.30 -10.76
N LYS A 64 3.90 4.16 -9.49
CA LYS A 64 4.79 3.13 -8.98
C LYS A 64 4.09 1.81 -8.65
N VAL A 65 2.76 1.78 -8.66
CA VAL A 65 2.00 0.65 -8.16
C VAL A 65 0.97 0.16 -9.16
N ASP A 66 0.49 -1.06 -8.96
CA ASP A 66 -0.52 -1.67 -9.82
C ASP A 66 -1.89 -1.73 -9.16
N VAL A 67 -1.91 -1.90 -7.85
CA VAL A 67 -3.14 -1.96 -7.07
C VAL A 67 -2.89 -1.24 -5.75
N ILE A 68 -3.92 -0.63 -5.19
CA ILE A 68 -3.78 0.23 -4.00
C ILE A 68 -4.74 -0.26 -2.92
N THR A 69 -4.26 -0.27 -1.69
CA THR A 69 -5.11 -0.35 -0.51
C THR A 69 -4.79 0.83 0.40
N TYR A 70 -5.64 1.09 1.37
CA TYR A 70 -5.40 2.18 2.30
C TYR A 70 -5.52 1.70 3.73
N GLU A 71 -4.63 2.20 4.57
CA GLU A 71 -4.64 1.98 6.01
C GLU A 71 -5.11 3.25 6.72
N PHE A 72 -4.81 4.42 6.14
CA PHE A 72 -5.20 5.70 6.69
C PHE A 72 -6.65 6.00 6.33
N GLU A 73 -7.50 6.28 7.33
CA GLU A 73 -8.94 6.41 7.13
C GLU A 73 -9.39 7.83 6.72
N ASN A 74 -8.58 8.84 6.99
CA ASN A 74 -8.94 10.23 6.76
C ASN A 74 -8.40 10.79 5.45
N ILE A 75 -8.37 10.00 4.41
CA ILE A 75 -7.91 10.45 3.09
C ILE A 75 -8.96 11.36 2.49
N PRO A 76 -8.58 12.56 1.99
CA PRO A 76 -9.55 13.45 1.36
C PRO A 76 -10.28 12.80 0.20
N TYR A 77 -11.56 13.07 0.09
CA TYR A 77 -12.41 12.50 -0.97
C TYR A 77 -11.84 12.74 -2.37
N LYS A 78 -11.35 13.96 -2.62
CA LYS A 78 -10.79 14.32 -3.92
C LYS A 78 -9.57 13.45 -4.27
N THR A 79 -8.75 13.15 -3.29
CA THR A 79 -7.60 12.28 -3.48
C THR A 79 -8.05 10.86 -3.80
N LEU A 80 -9.02 10.33 -3.07
CA LEU A 80 -9.58 9.00 -3.34
C LEU A 80 -10.17 8.93 -4.73
N GLU A 81 -10.85 9.97 -5.18
CA GLU A 81 -11.43 10.02 -6.51
C GLU A 81 -10.36 9.91 -7.59
N ILE A 82 -9.27 10.65 -7.44
CA ILE A 82 -8.15 10.61 -8.38
C ILE A 82 -7.53 9.20 -8.40
N ILE A 83 -7.33 8.61 -7.25
CA ILE A 83 -6.74 7.27 -7.13
C ILE A 83 -7.65 6.23 -7.79
N ASN A 84 -8.96 6.29 -7.53
CA ASN A 84 -9.92 5.35 -8.08
C ASN A 84 -10.01 5.42 -9.59
N ASN A 85 -9.78 6.58 -10.18
CA ASN A 85 -9.81 6.76 -11.63
C ASN A 85 -8.58 6.17 -12.32
N GLU A 86 -7.47 6.04 -11.61
CA GLU A 86 -6.20 5.61 -12.21
C GLU A 86 -5.86 4.15 -11.90
N LYS A 87 -6.20 3.66 -10.72
CA LYS A 87 -5.80 2.33 -10.28
C LYS A 87 -6.93 1.66 -9.50
N LYS A 88 -6.91 0.35 -9.50
CA LYS A 88 -7.85 -0.42 -8.70
C LYS A 88 -7.52 -0.26 -7.22
N VAL A 89 -8.54 0.10 -6.44
CA VAL A 89 -8.40 0.22 -4.98
C VAL A 89 -9.15 -0.93 -4.34
N LEU A 90 -8.44 -1.69 -3.51
CA LEU A 90 -9.03 -2.81 -2.78
C LEU A 90 -9.25 -2.40 -1.33
N PRO A 91 -10.43 -2.67 -0.78
CA PRO A 91 -10.66 -2.42 0.64
C PRO A 91 -9.67 -3.19 1.50
N ARG A 92 -9.19 -2.57 2.57
CA ARG A 92 -8.23 -3.17 3.47
C ARG A 92 -8.61 -4.58 3.96
N PRO A 93 -9.87 -4.84 4.34
CA PRO A 93 -10.25 -6.19 4.79
C PRO A 93 -10.02 -7.26 3.72
N ASN A 94 -10.25 -6.93 2.45
CA ASN A 94 -10.04 -7.87 1.35
C ASN A 94 -8.55 -8.19 1.18
N ILE A 95 -7.70 -7.17 1.29
CA ILE A 95 -6.25 -7.36 1.19
C ILE A 95 -5.75 -8.20 2.36
N ASN A 96 -6.19 -7.91 3.58
CA ASN A 96 -5.79 -8.67 4.75
C ASN A 96 -6.16 -10.15 4.60
N LYS A 97 -7.36 -10.43 4.11
CA LYS A 97 -7.83 -11.78 3.92
C LYS A 97 -6.98 -12.54 2.90
N ILE A 98 -6.68 -11.89 1.77
CA ILE A 98 -5.85 -12.50 0.73
C ILE A 98 -4.46 -12.82 1.26
N VAL A 99 -3.83 -11.87 1.94
CA VAL A 99 -2.49 -12.04 2.48
C VAL A 99 -2.47 -13.16 3.52
N GLN A 100 -3.44 -13.19 4.43
CA GLN A 100 -3.53 -14.22 5.45
C GLN A 100 -3.72 -15.61 4.85
N ASN A 101 -4.58 -15.73 3.85
CA ASN A 101 -4.82 -16.99 3.18
C ASN A 101 -3.55 -17.50 2.51
N ARG A 102 -2.80 -16.61 1.85
CA ARG A 102 -1.54 -16.97 1.21
C ARG A 102 -0.46 -17.39 2.21
N LEU A 103 -0.40 -16.72 3.36
CA LEU A 103 0.53 -17.10 4.42
C LEU A 103 0.19 -18.48 4.97
N HIS A 104 -1.08 -18.79 5.14
CA HIS A 104 -1.52 -20.12 5.58
C HIS A 104 -1.09 -21.19 4.58
N GLU A 105 -1.27 -20.94 3.31
CA GLU A 105 -0.85 -21.88 2.27
C GLU A 105 0.65 -22.15 2.35
N LYS A 106 1.46 -21.12 2.57
CA LYS A 106 2.90 -21.26 2.71
C LYS A 106 3.30 -22.06 3.94
N ASP A 107 2.58 -21.88 5.04
CA ASP A 107 2.88 -22.58 6.29
C ASP A 107 2.60 -24.06 6.21
N PHE A 108 1.77 -24.48 5.30
CA PHE A 108 1.46 -25.91 5.07
C PHE A 108 2.47 -26.63 4.19
N ILE A 109 3.37 -25.90 3.63
CA ILE A 109 4.40 -26.46 2.77
C ILE A 109 5.72 -26.54 3.55
#